data_cf42593f3f7a16374fb7cf1f584d48d0
#
_entry.id   cf42593f3f7a16374fb7cf1f584d48d0
#
_cell.length_a   1.000
_cell.length_b   1.000
_cell.length_c   1.000
_cell.angle_alpha   90.00
_cell.angle_beta   90.00
_cell.angle_gamma   90.00
#
_symmetry.space_group_name_H-M   'P 1'
#
loop_
_entity.id
_entity.type
_entity.pdbx_description
1 polymer ?
#
loop_
_entity_poly.entity_id
_entity_poly.type
_entity_poly.pdbx_seq_one_letter_code
_entity_poly.pdbx_strand_id
1 'polypeptide(L)'
;MRTLLSYLLSPIFYLVFGLILVLFDPLQRITLKLLGHRAHDAIISIITMSLTNSTRILGATYKVEGRELLPDDRPLIFTANHQSMYDIPPIFWFFRKYHPKFVVKQELARGIPTISYNIRNGGSVTIDRKNSKQAIPQIQKLGQFINKKKFAAVIYPEGTRSRSGAMKPFKTAGVSALLDAAPDALLVPLTINRAYQFTRKGLFPLQVGVHMEYIVHEPIENTGDKSAIIAQAEATVRSALKE
;
A
#
# COMPACT_ATOMS: atom_id res chain seq x y z
N MET A 1 5.17 5.64 31.41
CA MET A 1 5.92 4.48 30.90
C MET A 1 5.90 4.39 29.37
N ARG A 2 4.73 4.29 28.69
CA ARG A 2 4.67 4.20 27.20
C ARG A 2 5.35 5.37 26.48
N THR A 3 5.20 6.62 26.97
CA THR A 3 5.83 7.79 26.33
C THR A 3 7.36 7.72 26.39
N LEU A 4 7.93 7.33 27.53
CA LEU A 4 9.37 7.17 27.67
C LEU A 4 9.91 6.10 26.69
N LEU A 5 9.23 4.93 26.62
CA LEU A 5 9.56 3.88 25.66
C LEU A 5 9.48 4.36 24.21
N SER A 6 8.50 5.21 23.86
CA SER A 6 8.40 5.81 22.53
C SER A 6 9.66 6.63 22.19
N TYR A 7 10.15 7.46 23.11
CA TYR A 7 11.37 8.25 22.90
C TYR A 7 12.63 7.39 22.79
N LEU A 8 12.73 6.31 23.57
CA LEU A 8 13.91 5.42 23.58
C LEU A 8 13.94 4.50 22.33
N LEU A 9 12.78 3.95 21.93
CA LEU A 9 12.72 2.97 20.86
C LEU A 9 12.61 3.58 19.46
N SER A 10 12.10 4.83 19.33
CA SER A 10 11.98 5.46 18.02
C SER A 10 13.32 5.68 17.30
N PRO A 11 14.42 6.14 17.96
CA PRO A 11 15.72 6.24 17.30
C PRO A 11 16.24 4.88 16.82
N ILE A 12 16.05 3.81 17.62
CA ILE A 12 16.47 2.46 17.26
C ILE A 12 15.67 1.96 16.03
N PHE A 13 14.35 2.19 16.04
CA PHE A 13 13.51 1.88 14.89
C PHE A 13 13.98 2.62 13.64
N TYR A 14 14.22 3.94 13.71
CA TYR A 14 14.66 4.73 12.56
C TYR A 14 16.03 4.30 12.04
N LEU A 15 16.95 3.94 12.94
CA LEU A 15 18.25 3.40 12.56
C LEU A 15 18.07 2.09 11.77
N VAL A 16 17.32 1.13 12.32
CA VAL A 16 17.09 -0.18 11.67
C VAL A 16 16.32 0.00 10.36
N PHE A 17 15.26 0.80 10.35
CA PHE A 17 14.48 1.08 9.14
C PHE A 17 15.34 1.73 8.05
N GLY A 18 16.16 2.73 8.42
CA GLY A 18 17.09 3.39 7.51
C GLY A 18 18.17 2.44 6.98
N LEU A 19 18.76 1.60 7.84
CA LEU A 19 19.73 0.59 7.42
C LEU A 19 19.13 -0.40 6.41
N ILE A 20 17.90 -0.86 6.63
CA ILE A 20 17.20 -1.73 5.66
C ILE A 20 17.12 -1.01 4.31
N LEU A 21 16.69 0.26 4.27
CA LEU A 21 16.57 1.01 3.01
C LEU A 21 17.92 1.18 2.31
N VAL A 22 18.99 1.48 3.04
CA VAL A 22 20.32 1.73 2.47
C VAL A 22 20.98 0.43 1.99
N LEU A 23 20.95 -0.64 2.80
CA LEU A 23 21.61 -1.90 2.48
C LEU A 23 20.92 -2.64 1.33
N PHE A 24 19.60 -2.59 1.26
CA PHE A 24 18.86 -3.24 0.18
C PHE A 24 18.80 -2.45 -1.13
N ASP A 25 19.17 -1.15 -1.14
CA ASP A 25 19.16 -0.37 -2.38
C ASP A 25 20.12 -0.92 -3.45
N PRO A 26 21.41 -1.15 -3.18
CA PRO A 26 22.28 -1.80 -4.16
C PRO A 26 21.85 -3.23 -4.49
N LEU A 27 21.40 -3.99 -3.49
CA LEU A 27 21.01 -5.39 -3.70
C LEU A 27 19.84 -5.51 -4.67
N GLN A 28 18.78 -4.74 -4.52
CA GLN A 28 17.65 -4.77 -5.47
C GLN A 28 18.04 -4.32 -6.88
N ARG A 29 18.98 -3.36 -7.01
CA ARG A 29 19.48 -2.90 -8.32
C ARG A 29 20.24 -3.98 -9.04
N ILE A 30 21.16 -4.65 -8.32
CA ILE A 30 21.95 -5.77 -8.84
C ILE A 30 21.01 -6.91 -9.22
N THR A 31 20.07 -7.27 -8.34
CA THR A 31 19.11 -8.35 -8.59
C THR A 31 18.28 -8.08 -9.85
N LEU A 32 17.73 -6.87 -10.00
CA LEU A 32 16.95 -6.54 -11.19
C LEU A 32 17.79 -6.61 -12.47
N LYS A 33 19.02 -6.08 -12.42
CA LYS A 33 19.91 -6.02 -13.58
C LYS A 33 20.41 -7.40 -14.03
N LEU A 34 20.75 -8.28 -13.09
CA LEU A 34 21.37 -9.58 -13.38
C LEU A 34 20.36 -10.73 -13.45
N LEU A 35 19.31 -10.70 -12.63
CA LEU A 35 18.38 -11.82 -12.46
C LEU A 35 16.95 -11.50 -12.91
N GLY A 36 16.68 -10.24 -13.29
CA GLY A 36 15.39 -9.81 -13.83
C GLY A 36 14.28 -9.63 -12.81
N HIS A 37 13.06 -9.40 -13.33
CA HIS A 37 11.91 -8.95 -12.52
C HIS A 37 11.42 -9.98 -11.49
N ARG A 38 11.50 -11.29 -11.77
CA ARG A 38 11.09 -12.32 -10.80
C ARG A 38 11.94 -12.28 -9.53
N ALA A 39 13.25 -12.21 -9.70
CA ALA A 39 14.19 -12.11 -8.58
C ALA A 39 14.03 -10.77 -7.86
N HIS A 40 13.78 -9.70 -8.59
CA HIS A 40 13.49 -8.39 -8.00
C HIS A 40 12.23 -8.41 -7.14
N ASP A 41 11.13 -9.04 -7.57
CA ASP A 41 9.91 -9.18 -6.78
C ASP A 41 10.16 -9.99 -5.49
N ALA A 42 11.02 -11.01 -5.54
CA ALA A 42 11.43 -11.77 -4.34
C ALA A 42 12.20 -10.88 -3.35
N ILE A 43 13.16 -10.08 -3.83
CA ILE A 43 13.90 -9.12 -2.99
C ILE A 43 12.96 -8.07 -2.40
N ILE A 44 12.00 -7.53 -3.17
CA ILE A 44 11.00 -6.59 -2.66
C ILE A 44 10.16 -7.24 -1.54
N SER A 45 9.84 -8.51 -1.66
CA SER A 45 9.14 -9.25 -0.60
C SER A 45 9.97 -9.32 0.69
N ILE A 46 11.28 -9.58 0.59
CA ILE A 46 12.20 -9.59 1.74
C ILE A 46 12.33 -8.19 2.35
N ILE A 47 12.50 -7.15 1.51
CA ILE A 47 12.58 -5.76 1.97
C ILE A 47 11.31 -5.38 2.74
N THR A 48 10.15 -5.63 2.18
CA THR A 48 8.87 -5.22 2.78
C THR A 48 8.55 -6.03 4.03
N MET A 49 8.94 -7.32 4.09
CA MET A 49 8.94 -8.13 5.30
C MET A 49 9.82 -7.49 6.39
N SER A 50 11.06 -7.13 6.04
CA SER A 50 12.02 -6.53 6.98
C SER A 50 11.53 -5.18 7.50
N LEU A 51 10.99 -4.31 6.62
CA LEU A 51 10.41 -3.03 7.00
C LEU A 51 9.17 -3.21 7.89
N THR A 52 8.30 -4.18 7.58
CA THR A 52 7.15 -4.51 8.41
C THR A 52 7.58 -5.01 9.78
N ASN A 53 8.55 -5.93 9.83
CA ASN A 53 9.04 -6.48 11.09
C ASN A 53 9.82 -5.46 11.93
N SER A 54 10.50 -4.48 11.31
CA SER A 54 11.19 -3.43 12.06
C SER A 54 10.26 -2.63 12.97
N THR A 55 8.98 -2.48 12.63
CA THR A 55 7.98 -1.80 13.48
C THR A 55 7.75 -2.53 14.80
N ARG A 56 8.10 -3.84 14.88
CA ARG A 56 8.00 -4.63 16.12
C ARG A 56 8.99 -4.16 17.19
N ILE A 57 10.04 -3.42 16.81
CA ILE A 57 10.92 -2.72 17.77
C ILE A 57 10.09 -1.78 18.66
N LEU A 58 9.05 -1.19 18.08
CA LEU A 58 8.07 -0.35 18.80
C LEU A 58 6.89 -1.16 19.35
N GLY A 59 6.97 -2.49 19.38
CA GLY A 59 5.89 -3.35 19.84
C GLY A 59 4.66 -3.36 18.92
N ALA A 60 4.79 -2.97 17.65
CA ALA A 60 3.70 -3.03 16.71
C ALA A 60 3.32 -4.48 16.39
N THR A 61 2.01 -4.75 16.30
CA THR A 61 1.46 -6.05 15.93
C THR A 61 0.49 -5.90 14.76
N TYR A 62 0.25 -7.01 14.05
CA TYR A 62 -0.57 -7.02 12.84
C TYR A 62 -1.61 -8.12 12.91
N LYS A 63 -2.83 -7.78 12.49
CA LYS A 63 -3.90 -8.74 12.21
C LYS A 63 -4.30 -8.58 10.76
N VAL A 64 -4.42 -9.68 10.02
CA VAL A 64 -4.87 -9.68 8.63
C VAL A 64 -5.98 -10.70 8.49
N GLU A 65 -7.15 -10.25 8.07
CA GLU A 65 -8.37 -11.06 7.95
C GLU A 65 -8.88 -11.04 6.50
N GLY A 66 -9.61 -12.07 6.10
CA GLY A 66 -10.29 -12.15 4.80
C GLY A 66 -9.36 -12.45 3.61
N ARG A 67 -8.10 -12.85 3.84
CA ARG A 67 -7.18 -13.16 2.72
C ARG A 67 -7.63 -14.37 1.90
N GLU A 68 -8.36 -15.27 2.52
CA GLU A 68 -8.96 -16.46 1.92
C GLU A 68 -10.05 -16.15 0.91
N LEU A 69 -10.60 -14.93 0.93
CA LEU A 69 -11.59 -14.45 -0.04
C LEU A 69 -10.99 -14.11 -1.41
N LEU A 70 -9.67 -13.98 -1.48
CA LEU A 70 -8.99 -13.52 -2.69
C LEU A 70 -8.73 -14.67 -3.67
N PRO A 71 -9.21 -14.60 -4.91
CA PRO A 71 -8.88 -15.58 -5.94
C PRO A 71 -7.42 -15.44 -6.40
N ASP A 72 -6.86 -16.54 -6.92
CA ASP A 72 -5.45 -16.59 -7.35
C ASP A 72 -5.27 -16.33 -8.85
N ASP A 73 -6.33 -16.39 -9.61
CA ASP A 73 -6.30 -16.44 -11.08
C ASP A 73 -6.80 -15.16 -11.75
N ARG A 74 -7.20 -14.16 -10.96
CA ARG A 74 -7.73 -12.88 -11.45
C ARG A 74 -6.88 -11.68 -11.01
N PRO A 75 -6.82 -10.61 -11.81
CA PRO A 75 -6.25 -9.34 -11.36
C PRO A 75 -7.11 -8.73 -10.25
N LEU A 76 -6.47 -8.01 -9.32
CA LEU A 76 -7.14 -7.39 -8.17
C LEU A 76 -6.89 -5.88 -8.14
N ILE A 77 -7.88 -5.12 -7.69
CA ILE A 77 -7.75 -3.70 -7.41
C ILE A 77 -8.11 -3.47 -5.95
N PHE A 78 -7.11 -3.36 -5.08
CA PHE A 78 -7.33 -3.01 -3.69
C PHE A 78 -7.64 -1.52 -3.56
N THR A 79 -8.84 -1.20 -3.05
CA THR A 79 -9.23 0.15 -2.63
C THR A 79 -9.19 0.22 -1.12
N ALA A 80 -8.24 0.99 -0.59
CA ALA A 80 -8.02 1.07 0.85
C ALA A 80 -8.16 2.50 1.37
N ASN A 81 -8.59 2.65 2.62
CA ASN A 81 -8.39 3.87 3.37
C ASN A 81 -6.89 4.04 3.67
N HIS A 82 -6.42 5.27 3.88
CA HIS A 82 -5.00 5.58 4.06
C HIS A 82 -4.75 6.30 5.37
N GLN A 83 -4.08 5.65 6.30
CA GLN A 83 -3.87 6.18 7.64
C GLN A 83 -2.41 6.56 7.92
N SER A 84 -1.44 5.87 7.31
CA SER A 84 -0.02 6.08 7.61
C SER A 84 0.86 5.78 6.40
N MET A 85 2.09 6.33 6.39
CA MET A 85 3.12 5.88 5.45
C MET A 85 3.54 4.43 5.70
N TYR A 86 3.29 3.93 6.90
CA TYR A 86 3.59 2.57 7.32
C TYR A 86 2.50 1.56 6.92
N ASP A 87 1.43 1.98 6.21
CA ASP A 87 0.44 1.07 5.63
C ASP A 87 1.01 0.24 4.48
N ILE A 88 2.01 0.79 3.77
CA ILE A 88 2.50 0.28 2.48
C ILE A 88 3.32 -1.01 2.62
N PRO A 89 4.37 -1.10 3.49
CA PRO A 89 5.16 -2.31 3.61
C PRO A 89 4.35 -3.56 4.01
N PRO A 90 3.39 -3.49 4.96
CA PRO A 90 2.52 -4.62 5.28
C PRO A 90 1.67 -5.08 4.10
N ILE A 91 1.12 -4.16 3.29
CA ILE A 91 0.34 -4.55 2.10
C ILE A 91 1.22 -5.32 1.12
N PHE A 92 2.43 -4.82 0.82
CA PHE A 92 3.38 -5.55 -0.02
C PHE A 92 3.68 -6.95 0.54
N TRP A 93 3.94 -7.06 1.82
CA TRP A 93 4.33 -8.32 2.46
C TRP A 93 3.18 -9.31 2.59
N PHE A 94 2.03 -8.88 3.10
CA PHE A 94 0.91 -9.78 3.34
C PHE A 94 0.22 -10.22 2.05
N PHE A 95 0.23 -9.37 1.01
CA PHE A 95 -0.37 -9.68 -0.30
C PHE A 95 0.67 -9.94 -1.40
N ARG A 96 1.92 -10.29 -1.04
CA ARG A 96 3.04 -10.52 -1.98
C ARG A 96 2.72 -11.53 -3.09
N LYS A 97 1.84 -12.52 -2.82
CA LYS A 97 1.38 -13.51 -3.78
C LYS A 97 0.73 -12.86 -5.01
N TYR A 98 0.09 -11.71 -4.82
CA TYR A 98 -0.61 -10.96 -5.87
C TYR A 98 0.25 -9.86 -6.49
N HIS A 99 1.55 -9.79 -6.18
CA HIS A 99 2.49 -8.81 -6.73
C HIS A 99 1.97 -7.36 -6.70
N PRO A 100 1.60 -6.79 -5.54
CA PRO A 100 0.93 -5.51 -5.46
C PRO A 100 1.77 -4.38 -6.06
N LYS A 101 1.15 -3.55 -6.89
CA LYS A 101 1.71 -2.35 -7.51
C LYS A 101 0.87 -1.14 -7.09
N PHE A 102 1.49 -0.03 -6.80
CA PHE A 102 0.83 1.11 -6.18
C PHE A 102 0.68 2.30 -7.12
N VAL A 103 -0.41 3.07 -6.89
CA VAL A 103 -0.53 4.44 -7.38
C VAL A 103 0.13 5.36 -6.37
N VAL A 104 1.28 5.94 -6.72
CA VAL A 104 2.16 6.66 -5.78
C VAL A 104 2.28 8.13 -6.15
N LYS A 105 2.52 8.99 -5.17
CA LYS A 105 2.85 10.40 -5.37
C LYS A 105 4.23 10.52 -6.07
N GLN A 106 4.32 11.34 -7.14
CA GLN A 106 5.54 11.40 -7.96
C GLN A 106 6.81 11.80 -7.21
N GLU A 107 6.70 12.60 -6.14
CA GLU A 107 7.85 13.03 -5.35
C GLU A 107 8.57 11.86 -4.66
N LEU A 108 7.85 10.76 -4.37
CA LEU A 108 8.44 9.57 -3.75
C LEU A 108 9.32 8.75 -4.72
N ALA A 109 9.27 9.05 -6.01
CA ALA A 109 10.12 8.41 -7.01
C ALA A 109 11.58 8.92 -6.98
N ARG A 110 11.93 9.85 -6.09
CA ARG A 110 13.27 10.44 -5.99
C ARG A 110 13.74 10.54 -4.53
N GLY A 111 15.05 10.37 -4.32
CA GLY A 111 15.74 10.71 -3.07
C GLY A 111 15.61 9.71 -1.92
N ILE A 112 14.82 8.65 -2.01
CA ILE A 112 14.66 7.67 -0.93
C ILE A 112 15.28 6.34 -1.37
N PRO A 113 16.39 5.89 -0.75
CA PRO A 113 16.99 4.59 -1.09
C PRO A 113 15.95 3.48 -1.08
N THR A 114 16.11 2.49 -1.91
CA THR A 114 15.21 1.34 -2.06
C THR A 114 13.81 1.72 -2.57
N ILE A 115 13.11 2.63 -1.90
CA ILE A 115 11.73 3.02 -2.22
C ILE A 115 11.66 3.66 -3.61
N SER A 116 12.46 4.71 -3.85
CA SER A 116 12.44 5.43 -5.13
C SER A 116 12.83 4.55 -6.32
N TYR A 117 13.77 3.63 -6.11
CA TYR A 117 14.16 2.68 -7.16
C TYR A 117 13.02 1.69 -7.46
N ASN A 118 12.41 1.10 -6.43
CA ASN A 118 11.29 0.19 -6.61
C ASN A 118 10.08 0.86 -7.27
N ILE A 119 9.76 2.11 -6.91
CA ILE A 119 8.67 2.85 -7.57
C ILE A 119 8.91 2.97 -9.07
N ARG A 120 10.13 3.30 -9.49
CA ARG A 120 10.45 3.49 -10.93
C ARG A 120 10.56 2.20 -11.72
N ASN A 121 10.97 1.09 -11.08
CA ASN A 121 11.34 -0.14 -11.78
C ASN A 121 10.49 -1.35 -11.38
N GLY A 122 9.72 -1.27 -10.29
CA GLY A 122 8.91 -2.37 -9.76
C GLY A 122 7.49 -2.46 -10.31
N GLY A 123 7.11 -1.62 -11.29
CA GLY A 123 5.78 -1.65 -11.93
C GLY A 123 4.71 -0.80 -11.27
N SER A 124 5.01 -0.06 -10.21
CA SER A 124 4.13 0.98 -9.66
C SER A 124 4.11 2.22 -10.55
N VAL A 125 3.05 3.02 -10.49
CA VAL A 125 2.94 4.25 -11.29
C VAL A 125 2.95 5.49 -10.40
N THR A 126 3.52 6.57 -10.94
CA THR A 126 3.59 7.85 -10.23
C THR A 126 2.64 8.84 -10.83
N ILE A 127 1.95 9.56 -9.94
CA ILE A 127 0.97 10.58 -10.33
C ILE A 127 1.24 11.92 -9.63
N ASP A 128 0.92 12.99 -10.34
CA ASP A 128 0.67 14.28 -9.72
C ASP A 128 -0.82 14.36 -9.33
N ARG A 129 -1.09 14.33 -8.04
CA ARG A 129 -2.46 14.34 -7.50
C ARG A 129 -3.25 15.62 -7.80
N LYS A 130 -2.57 16.68 -8.25
CA LYS A 130 -3.18 17.96 -8.63
C LYS A 130 -3.45 18.05 -10.14
N ASN A 131 -2.88 17.13 -10.92
CA ASN A 131 -2.97 17.12 -12.38
C ASN A 131 -3.60 15.82 -12.88
N SER A 132 -4.93 15.83 -13.02
CA SER A 132 -5.69 14.68 -13.53
C SER A 132 -5.29 14.27 -14.95
N LYS A 133 -4.91 15.22 -15.80
CA LYS A 133 -4.47 14.95 -17.18
C LYS A 133 -3.20 14.10 -17.20
N GLN A 134 -2.31 14.26 -16.21
CA GLN A 134 -1.14 13.40 -16.02
C GLN A 134 -1.48 12.09 -15.30
N ALA A 135 -2.33 12.16 -14.28
CA ALA A 135 -2.60 11.03 -13.40
C ALA A 135 -3.38 9.91 -14.08
N ILE A 136 -4.47 10.23 -14.79
CA ILE A 136 -5.38 9.22 -15.38
C ILE A 136 -4.64 8.30 -16.38
N PRO A 137 -3.86 8.78 -17.34
CA PRO A 137 -3.12 7.89 -18.25
C PRO A 137 -2.12 6.95 -17.54
N GLN A 138 -1.49 7.40 -16.44
CA GLN A 138 -0.60 6.54 -15.66
C GLN A 138 -1.38 5.44 -14.92
N ILE A 139 -2.53 5.79 -14.35
CA ILE A 139 -3.41 4.82 -13.68
C ILE A 139 -3.94 3.79 -14.68
N GLN A 140 -4.33 4.22 -15.88
CA GLN A 140 -4.75 3.31 -16.95
C GLN A 140 -3.64 2.34 -17.38
N LYS A 141 -2.38 2.82 -17.51
CA LYS A 141 -1.22 1.94 -17.76
C LYS A 141 -1.06 0.88 -16.67
N LEU A 142 -1.25 1.25 -15.42
CA LEU A 142 -1.23 0.28 -14.31
C LEU A 142 -2.37 -0.72 -14.45
N GLY A 143 -3.60 -0.28 -14.77
CA GLY A 143 -4.74 -1.16 -15.00
C GLY A 143 -4.46 -2.19 -16.09
N GLN A 144 -3.98 -1.75 -17.26
CA GLN A 144 -3.59 -2.65 -18.36
C GLN A 144 -2.50 -3.64 -17.96
N PHE A 145 -1.50 -3.16 -17.19
CA PHE A 145 -0.41 -4.00 -16.73
C PHE A 145 -0.88 -5.11 -15.78
N ILE A 146 -1.70 -4.76 -14.76
CA ILE A 146 -2.21 -5.76 -13.81
C ILE A 146 -3.17 -6.73 -14.49
N ASN A 147 -4.01 -6.26 -15.43
CA ASN A 147 -4.93 -7.11 -16.17
C ASN A 147 -4.18 -8.20 -16.95
N LYS A 148 -3.12 -7.78 -17.69
CA LYS A 148 -2.28 -8.70 -18.47
C LYS A 148 -1.50 -9.70 -17.60
N LYS A 149 -1.04 -9.27 -16.41
CA LYS A 149 -0.16 -10.07 -15.55
C LYS A 149 -0.90 -10.83 -14.46
N LYS A 150 -2.19 -10.58 -14.25
CA LYS A 150 -3.00 -11.04 -13.12
C LYS A 150 -2.39 -10.63 -11.78
N PHE A 151 -1.90 -9.39 -11.73
CA PHE A 151 -1.32 -8.78 -10.52
C PHE A 151 -2.36 -7.94 -9.78
N ALA A 152 -1.98 -7.37 -8.64
CA ALA A 152 -2.82 -6.44 -7.89
C ALA A 152 -2.37 -4.99 -8.08
N ALA A 153 -3.33 -4.07 -8.26
CA ALA A 153 -3.13 -2.65 -8.03
C ALA A 153 -3.60 -2.27 -6.63
N VAL A 154 -2.93 -1.30 -6.01
CA VAL A 154 -3.35 -0.71 -4.74
C VAL A 154 -3.52 0.78 -4.93
N ILE A 155 -4.70 1.27 -4.62
CA ILE A 155 -5.02 2.69 -4.68
C ILE A 155 -5.64 3.14 -3.36
N TYR A 156 -5.29 4.36 -2.92
CA TYR A 156 -5.90 5.05 -1.80
C TYR A 156 -6.79 6.17 -2.34
N PRO A 157 -8.09 5.92 -2.53
CA PRO A 157 -8.97 6.88 -3.24
C PRO A 157 -9.20 8.19 -2.48
N GLU A 158 -8.92 8.23 -1.17
CA GLU A 158 -8.92 9.48 -0.39
C GLU A 158 -7.93 10.52 -0.94
N GLY A 159 -6.88 10.08 -1.63
CA GLY A 159 -5.83 10.93 -2.18
C GLY A 159 -4.89 11.55 -1.14
N THR A 160 -5.08 11.28 0.13
CA THR A 160 -4.23 11.75 1.25
C THR A 160 -4.39 10.84 2.45
N ARG A 161 -3.43 10.90 3.38
CA ARG A 161 -3.49 10.17 4.65
C ARG A 161 -4.44 10.85 5.64
N SER A 162 -5.18 10.05 6.40
CA SER A 162 -5.87 10.50 7.60
C SER A 162 -4.94 10.41 8.80
N ARG A 163 -4.78 11.52 9.52
CA ARG A 163 -3.98 11.58 10.75
C ARG A 163 -4.80 11.28 12.02
N SER A 164 -6.12 11.28 11.89
CA SER A 164 -7.06 11.03 12.98
C SER A 164 -7.70 9.65 12.93
N GLY A 165 -7.49 8.90 11.85
CA GLY A 165 -8.22 7.65 11.57
C GLY A 165 -9.50 7.86 10.77
N ALA A 166 -10.08 9.05 10.78
CA ALA A 166 -11.32 9.35 10.04
C ALA A 166 -11.10 9.25 8.52
N MET A 167 -11.90 8.46 7.84
CA MET A 167 -11.84 8.26 6.40
C MET A 167 -12.51 9.41 5.65
N LYS A 168 -11.84 9.92 4.62
CA LYS A 168 -12.42 10.88 3.67
C LYS A 168 -13.19 10.15 2.56
N PRO A 169 -14.13 10.84 1.89
CA PRO A 169 -14.81 10.26 0.74
C PRO A 169 -13.83 9.80 -0.35
N PHE A 170 -14.16 8.72 -1.01
CA PHE A 170 -13.39 8.18 -2.11
C PHE A 170 -13.55 9.07 -3.36
N LYS A 171 -12.43 9.40 -3.98
CA LYS A 171 -12.39 10.02 -5.32
C LYS A 171 -12.54 8.93 -6.36
N THR A 172 -13.59 9.00 -7.16
CA THR A 172 -13.96 7.93 -8.09
C THR A 172 -13.04 7.84 -9.30
N ALA A 173 -12.55 8.97 -9.84
CA ALA A 173 -11.84 9.03 -11.11
C ALA A 173 -10.66 8.06 -11.26
N GLY A 174 -9.83 7.94 -10.21
CA GLY A 174 -8.68 7.02 -10.25
C GLY A 174 -9.08 5.55 -10.20
N VAL A 175 -10.09 5.21 -9.41
CA VAL A 175 -10.60 3.83 -9.32
C VAL A 175 -11.31 3.45 -10.62
N SER A 176 -12.16 4.35 -11.18
CA SER A 176 -12.80 4.13 -12.47
C SER A 176 -11.78 3.89 -13.58
N ALA A 177 -10.71 4.70 -13.64
CA ALA A 177 -9.66 4.53 -14.63
C ALA A 177 -8.92 3.17 -14.53
N LEU A 178 -8.76 2.62 -13.31
CA LEU A 178 -8.24 1.26 -13.11
C LEU A 178 -9.22 0.20 -13.60
N LEU A 179 -10.50 0.33 -13.22
CA LEU A 179 -11.56 -0.60 -13.61
C LEU A 179 -11.77 -0.62 -15.14
N ASP A 180 -11.72 0.55 -15.79
CA ASP A 180 -11.81 0.67 -17.26
C ASP A 180 -10.65 -0.03 -17.97
N ALA A 181 -9.45 0.08 -17.41
CA ALA A 181 -8.24 -0.44 -18.01
C ALA A 181 -7.94 -1.91 -17.61
N ALA A 182 -8.66 -2.44 -16.63
CA ALA A 182 -8.53 -3.81 -16.14
C ALA A 182 -9.91 -4.48 -16.04
N PRO A 183 -10.56 -4.81 -17.18
CA PRO A 183 -11.93 -5.33 -17.20
C PRO A 183 -12.10 -6.65 -16.45
N ASP A 184 -11.05 -7.50 -16.39
CA ASP A 184 -11.09 -8.79 -15.70
C ASP A 184 -10.82 -8.67 -14.18
N ALA A 185 -10.52 -7.45 -13.70
CA ALA A 185 -10.14 -7.25 -12.30
C ALA A 185 -11.34 -7.24 -11.36
N LEU A 186 -11.14 -7.79 -10.17
CA LEU A 186 -12.05 -7.61 -9.04
C LEU A 186 -11.66 -6.36 -8.25
N LEU A 187 -12.66 -5.58 -7.83
CA LEU A 187 -12.47 -4.51 -6.87
C LEU A 187 -12.51 -5.09 -5.45
N VAL A 188 -11.43 -4.94 -4.71
CA VAL A 188 -11.27 -5.49 -3.36
C VAL A 188 -11.25 -4.35 -2.35
N PRO A 189 -12.31 -4.16 -1.57
CA PRO A 189 -12.28 -3.23 -0.44
C PRO A 189 -11.31 -3.74 0.63
N LEU A 190 -10.42 -2.87 1.13
CA LEU A 190 -9.44 -3.19 2.16
C LEU A 190 -9.50 -2.14 3.27
N THR A 191 -9.93 -2.53 4.47
CA THR A 191 -9.95 -1.63 5.63
C THR A 191 -8.63 -1.73 6.40
N ILE A 192 -8.04 -0.58 6.67
CA ILE A 192 -6.85 -0.44 7.50
C ILE A 192 -7.26 0.28 8.79
N ASN A 193 -7.04 -0.35 9.93
CA ASN A 193 -7.38 0.19 11.23
C ASN A 193 -6.15 0.46 12.09
N ARG A 194 -6.21 1.56 12.84
CA ARG A 194 -5.25 1.99 13.86
C ARG A 194 -3.83 2.33 13.38
N ALA A 195 -3.54 2.22 12.09
CA ALA A 195 -2.20 2.56 11.57
C ALA A 195 -1.86 4.07 11.76
N TYR A 196 -2.86 4.96 11.81
CA TYR A 196 -2.65 6.38 12.13
C TYR A 196 -2.06 6.60 13.52
N GLN A 197 -2.34 5.70 14.47
CA GLN A 197 -1.84 5.80 15.84
C GLN A 197 -0.31 5.75 15.89
N PHE A 198 0.32 5.04 14.95
CA PHE A 198 1.78 4.92 14.89
C PHE A 198 2.46 6.29 14.76
N THR A 199 1.84 7.22 14.02
CA THR A 199 2.32 8.59 13.79
C THR A 199 1.43 9.66 14.43
N ARG A 200 0.62 9.31 15.43
CA ARG A 200 -0.35 10.22 16.04
C ARG A 200 0.30 11.49 16.62
N LYS A 201 1.50 11.37 17.16
CA LYS A 201 2.28 12.48 17.72
C LYS A 201 3.25 13.12 16.70
N GLY A 202 3.08 12.83 15.40
CA GLY A 202 4.01 13.20 14.34
C GLY A 202 4.99 12.09 14.02
N LEU A 203 6.13 12.46 13.41
CA LEU A 203 7.15 11.47 13.04
C LEU A 203 8.07 11.12 14.22
N PHE A 204 8.08 11.90 15.29
CA PHE A 204 8.89 11.63 16.49
C PHE A 204 8.21 12.17 17.75
N PRO A 205 8.13 11.39 18.83
CA PRO A 205 8.36 9.94 18.86
C PRO A 205 7.20 9.16 18.21
N LEU A 206 7.51 8.01 17.64
CA LEU A 206 6.49 7.07 17.15
C LEU A 206 5.80 6.38 18.33
N GLN A 207 4.52 6.05 18.16
CA GLN A 207 3.74 5.42 19.21
C GLN A 207 4.12 3.94 19.37
N VAL A 208 4.37 3.50 20.60
CA VAL A 208 4.63 2.09 20.93
C VAL A 208 3.34 1.30 21.14
N GLY A 209 3.39 -0.01 20.84
CA GLY A 209 2.32 -0.96 21.14
C GLY A 209 1.07 -0.77 20.26
N VAL A 210 1.24 -0.31 19.02
CA VAL A 210 0.12 -0.15 18.08
C VAL A 210 -0.25 -1.50 17.48
N HIS A 211 -1.55 -1.81 17.52
CA HIS A 211 -2.10 -3.00 16.87
C HIS A 211 -2.79 -2.60 15.57
N MET A 212 -2.16 -2.91 14.43
CA MET A 212 -2.68 -2.57 13.10
C MET A 212 -3.49 -3.73 12.54
N GLU A 213 -4.66 -3.42 11.98
CA GLU A 213 -5.54 -4.44 11.39
C GLU A 213 -5.74 -4.14 9.90
N TYR A 214 -5.71 -5.20 9.09
CA TYR A 214 -5.97 -5.20 7.66
C TYR A 214 -7.10 -6.18 7.39
N ILE A 215 -8.27 -5.67 6.99
CA ILE A 215 -9.47 -6.48 6.75
C ILE A 215 -9.76 -6.45 5.25
N VAL A 216 -9.59 -7.57 4.60
CA VAL A 216 -10.02 -7.80 3.22
C VAL A 216 -11.49 -8.15 3.24
N HIS A 217 -12.27 -7.48 2.42
CA HIS A 217 -13.69 -7.76 2.26
C HIS A 217 -13.96 -8.53 0.98
N GLU A 218 -15.18 -9.04 0.82
CA GLU A 218 -15.64 -9.73 -0.38
C GLU A 218 -15.30 -8.91 -1.64
N PRO A 219 -14.62 -9.51 -2.61
CA PRO A 219 -14.34 -8.88 -3.88
C PRO A 219 -15.62 -8.55 -4.64
N ILE A 220 -15.64 -7.40 -5.28
CA ILE A 220 -16.77 -6.91 -6.07
C ILE A 220 -16.44 -7.09 -7.55
N GLU A 221 -17.37 -7.68 -8.32
CA GLU A 221 -17.20 -7.84 -9.77
C GLU A 221 -17.18 -6.49 -10.48
N ASN A 222 -16.29 -6.37 -11.47
CA ASN A 222 -16.17 -5.16 -12.30
C ASN A 222 -17.23 -5.14 -13.42
N THR A 223 -18.50 -5.22 -13.02
CA THR A 223 -19.65 -5.24 -13.93
C THR A 223 -20.66 -4.15 -13.58
N GLY A 224 -21.29 -3.56 -14.58
CA GLY A 224 -22.30 -2.54 -14.37
C GLY A 224 -21.75 -1.11 -14.11
N ASP A 225 -22.46 -0.33 -13.30
CA ASP A 225 -22.12 1.05 -13.02
C ASP A 225 -20.92 1.14 -12.04
N LYS A 226 -19.82 1.68 -12.53
CA LYS A 226 -18.60 1.87 -11.75
C LYS A 226 -18.77 2.79 -10.55
N SER A 227 -19.64 3.79 -10.66
CA SER A 227 -19.92 4.69 -9.54
C SER A 227 -20.57 3.93 -8.38
N ALA A 228 -21.51 3.03 -8.70
CA ALA A 228 -22.17 2.19 -7.71
C ALA A 228 -21.19 1.19 -7.07
N ILE A 229 -20.33 0.54 -7.87
CA ILE A 229 -19.31 -0.38 -7.40
C ILE A 229 -18.32 0.32 -6.45
N ILE A 230 -17.86 1.52 -6.79
CA ILE A 230 -16.93 2.31 -5.96
C ILE A 230 -17.62 2.79 -4.68
N ALA A 231 -18.88 3.22 -4.75
CA ALA A 231 -19.65 3.60 -3.57
C ALA A 231 -19.88 2.42 -2.62
N GLN A 232 -20.15 1.24 -3.17
CA GLN A 232 -20.23 0.00 -2.38
C GLN A 232 -18.91 -0.30 -1.68
N ALA A 233 -17.79 -0.22 -2.40
CA ALA A 233 -16.46 -0.44 -1.83
C ALA A 233 -16.14 0.58 -0.72
N GLU A 234 -16.48 1.87 -0.91
CA GLU A 234 -16.33 2.90 0.12
C GLU A 234 -17.16 2.59 1.37
N ALA A 235 -18.44 2.25 1.18
CA ALA A 235 -19.34 1.92 2.29
C ALA A 235 -18.83 0.70 3.08
N THR A 236 -18.35 -0.32 2.37
CA THR A 236 -17.76 -1.52 2.98
C THR A 236 -16.51 -1.20 3.80
N VAL A 237 -15.57 -0.42 3.25
CA VAL A 237 -14.37 0.00 4.00
C VAL A 237 -14.77 0.82 5.22
N ARG A 238 -15.73 1.74 5.08
CA ARG A 238 -16.21 2.62 6.14
C ARG A 238 -16.88 1.86 7.28
N SER A 239 -17.67 0.83 6.98
CA SER A 239 -18.41 0.05 7.98
C SER A 239 -17.51 -0.75 8.93
N ALA A 240 -16.28 -1.08 8.49
CA ALA A 240 -15.31 -1.85 9.28
C ALA A 240 -14.23 -0.98 9.95
N LEU A 241 -14.33 0.36 9.86
CA LEU A 241 -13.42 1.26 10.56
C LEU A 241 -13.64 1.17 12.07
N LYS A 242 -12.53 1.10 12.79
CA LYS A 242 -12.48 1.15 14.26
C LYS A 242 -11.86 2.46 14.71
N GLU A 243 -12.53 3.14 15.59
CA GLU A 243 -12.04 4.37 16.24
C GLU A 243 -10.84 4.12 17.18
#